data_d835c65c4f54c34a39ba26a8227c8980
#
_entry.id   d835c65c4f54c34a39ba26a8227c8980
#
_cell.length_a   1.000
_cell.length_b   1.000
_cell.length_c   1.000
_cell.angle_alpha   90.00
_cell.angle_beta   90.00
_cell.angle_gamma   90.00
#
_symmetry.space_group_name_H-M   'P 1'
#
loop_
_entity.id
_entity.type
_entity.pdbx_description
1 polymer ?
#
loop_
_entity_poly.entity_id
_entity_poly.type
_entity_poly.pdbx_seq_one_letter_code
_entity_poly.pdbx_strand_id
1 'polypeptide(L)'
;ILPGFIDAHCHLGMFGDSLGFEGDDGNESTDPCTPQLRAIDGVNPLDRCFEEARAAGVTTVLTGPGSANPVAGQFAAIKTTGRWVDAMVVKAPAAMKLALGENPKSVYNERHETPVTRMATASLIRENLRKALEYAEKLERAANDEEEDKPDFDPKLEALLPVVRGELPVHIHAHRADDIATGIRLAKEFSLDYVIVHGTEAHRIPDLLAQEGARVITGPSLGDRSKPELAHMTLENPAILAMHGVKVAICTDHPVIPVQYLPLCAALAVRGGMPPEAALAAITINAAEIAGIGHLVGSLTPGKQADIVVTSGHPLNVLSRVRAVFIGGRQVVG
;
A
#
# COMPACT_ATOMS: atom_id res chain seq x y z
N ILE A 1 3.35 -15.80 21.43
CA ILE A 1 4.09 -14.55 21.20
C ILE A 1 4.44 -14.50 19.74
N LEU A 2 4.22 -13.34 19.11
CA LEU A 2 4.39 -13.12 17.67
C LEU A 2 5.01 -11.74 17.44
N PRO A 3 5.58 -11.48 16.23
CA PRO A 3 5.88 -10.12 15.80
C PRO A 3 4.60 -9.30 15.75
N GLY A 4 4.71 -7.98 15.90
CA GLY A 4 3.61 -7.07 15.64
C GLY A 4 3.06 -7.25 14.23
N PHE A 5 1.73 -7.20 14.08
CA PHE A 5 1.08 -7.29 12.78
C PHE A 5 1.30 -6.01 11.99
N ILE A 6 1.37 -6.15 10.67
CA ILE A 6 1.64 -5.06 9.74
C ILE A 6 0.56 -5.06 8.66
N ASP A 7 -0.21 -3.99 8.57
CA ASP A 7 -1.10 -3.78 7.43
C ASP A 7 -0.29 -3.19 6.26
N ALA A 8 -0.18 -3.97 5.20
CA ALA A 8 0.68 -3.62 4.06
C ALA A 8 0.09 -2.52 3.16
N HIS A 9 -1.20 -2.20 3.32
CA HIS A 9 -1.88 -1.14 2.57
C HIS A 9 -3.17 -0.73 3.25
N CYS A 10 -3.25 0.51 3.68
CA CYS A 10 -4.45 1.11 4.25
C CYS A 10 -4.41 2.64 4.10
N HIS A 11 -5.43 3.31 4.62
CA HIS A 11 -5.54 4.76 4.67
C HIS A 11 -5.77 5.26 6.11
N LEU A 12 -5.14 4.56 7.06
CA LEU A 12 -5.31 4.81 8.48
C LEU A 12 -4.93 6.24 8.88
N GLY A 13 -5.82 6.94 9.57
CA GLY A 13 -5.64 8.31 10.01
C GLY A 13 -5.97 9.37 8.97
N MET A 14 -6.45 9.00 7.76
CA MET A 14 -6.74 9.92 6.66
C MET A 14 -8.24 10.09 6.35
N PHE A 15 -9.15 9.54 7.20
CA PHE A 15 -10.59 9.59 6.95
C PHE A 15 -11.42 10.02 8.17
N GLY A 16 -10.78 10.52 9.24
CA GLY A 16 -11.46 11.10 10.41
C GLY A 16 -12.58 10.21 10.97
N ASP A 17 -12.30 8.92 11.20
CA ASP A 17 -13.26 7.89 11.60
C ASP A 17 -14.45 7.74 10.60
N SER A 18 -14.27 8.17 9.36
CA SER A 18 -15.28 8.17 8.27
C SER A 18 -16.53 9.03 8.55
N LEU A 19 -16.39 10.08 9.36
CA LEU A 19 -17.53 10.88 9.82
C LEU A 19 -17.93 12.06 8.92
N GLY A 20 -17.18 12.35 7.87
CA GLY A 20 -17.54 13.39 6.92
C GLY A 20 -16.37 14.02 6.20
N PHE A 21 -16.65 14.98 5.33
CA PHE A 21 -15.70 15.59 4.41
C PHE A 21 -14.50 16.26 5.11
N GLU A 22 -14.70 16.89 6.27
CA GLU A 22 -13.61 17.56 6.98
C GLU A 22 -12.48 16.63 7.37
N GLY A 23 -12.81 15.36 7.69
CA GLY A 23 -11.81 14.32 7.99
C GLY A 23 -11.39 13.48 6.81
N ASP A 24 -11.90 13.71 5.60
CA ASP A 24 -11.60 12.94 4.39
C ASP A 24 -10.43 13.56 3.62
N ASP A 25 -9.21 13.20 4.03
CA ASP A 25 -7.94 13.59 3.40
C ASP A 25 -7.35 12.47 2.51
N GLY A 26 -8.13 11.43 2.25
CA GLY A 26 -7.63 10.25 1.52
C GLY A 26 -7.44 10.46 0.02
N ASN A 27 -8.14 11.42 -0.62
CA ASN A 27 -8.08 11.60 -2.07
C ASN A 27 -8.16 13.08 -2.49
N GLU A 28 -7.08 13.59 -3.09
CA GLU A 28 -7.11 14.88 -3.80
C GLU A 28 -7.61 14.67 -5.23
N SER A 29 -8.91 14.79 -5.43
CA SER A 29 -9.55 14.45 -6.71
C SER A 29 -9.72 15.64 -7.66
N THR A 30 -9.10 16.79 -7.39
CA THR A 30 -9.15 17.99 -8.27
C THR A 30 -8.07 18.00 -9.35
N ASP A 31 -7.08 17.11 -9.24
CA ASP A 31 -6.01 16.93 -10.21
C ASP A 31 -5.68 15.41 -10.31
N PRO A 32 -5.68 14.80 -11.50
CA PRO A 32 -5.45 13.37 -11.65
C PRO A 32 -4.01 12.92 -11.34
N CYS A 33 -3.06 13.85 -11.21
CA CYS A 33 -1.66 13.53 -10.97
C CYS A 33 -1.06 14.43 -9.90
N THR A 34 -0.96 13.90 -8.68
CA THR A 34 -0.54 14.61 -7.47
C THR A 34 0.63 13.91 -6.73
N PRO A 35 1.73 13.55 -7.42
CA PRO A 35 2.83 12.77 -6.83
C PRO A 35 3.53 13.48 -5.67
N GLN A 36 3.44 14.80 -5.57
CA GLN A 36 4.04 15.62 -4.52
C GLN A 36 3.32 15.52 -3.19
N LEU A 37 2.08 15.02 -3.14
CA LEU A 37 1.32 14.89 -1.90
C LEU A 37 1.88 13.77 -1.03
N ARG A 38 2.01 14.04 0.27
CA ARG A 38 2.63 13.12 1.23
C ARG A 38 1.62 12.70 2.29
N ALA A 39 1.47 11.41 2.53
CA ALA A 39 0.58 10.89 3.56
C ALA A 39 0.80 11.51 4.94
N ILE A 40 2.07 11.79 5.29
CA ILE A 40 2.40 12.38 6.60
C ILE A 40 1.80 13.76 6.86
N ASP A 41 1.39 14.47 5.82
CA ASP A 41 0.76 15.79 5.95
C ASP A 41 -0.76 15.68 6.19
N GLY A 42 -1.40 14.51 5.89
CA GLY A 42 -2.83 14.26 6.06
C GLY A 42 -3.18 13.30 7.21
N VAL A 43 -2.20 12.59 7.79
CA VAL A 43 -2.47 11.64 8.87
C VAL A 43 -2.79 12.36 10.18
N ASN A 44 -3.96 12.07 10.78
CA ASN A 44 -4.32 12.46 12.14
C ASN A 44 -3.92 11.36 13.15
N PRO A 45 -2.83 11.51 13.92
CA PRO A 45 -2.37 10.49 14.88
C PRO A 45 -3.30 10.23 16.07
N LEU A 46 -4.25 11.13 16.29
CA LEU A 46 -5.22 11.05 17.39
C LEU A 46 -6.54 10.41 16.96
N ASP A 47 -6.66 10.00 15.71
CA ASP A 47 -7.80 9.25 15.23
C ASP A 47 -7.93 7.93 16.03
N ARG A 48 -9.17 7.60 16.41
CA ARG A 48 -9.53 6.40 17.17
C ARG A 48 -9.03 5.09 16.52
N CYS A 49 -8.96 5.06 15.19
CA CYS A 49 -8.48 3.90 14.45
C CYS A 49 -7.08 3.42 14.87
N PHE A 50 -6.21 4.31 15.36
CA PHE A 50 -4.90 3.92 15.91
C PHE A 50 -4.99 3.15 17.22
N GLU A 51 -5.96 3.48 18.09
CA GLU A 51 -6.23 2.72 19.30
C GLU A 51 -6.75 1.32 18.97
N GLU A 52 -7.69 1.23 18.04
CA GLU A 52 -8.25 -0.03 17.55
C GLU A 52 -7.20 -0.91 16.86
N ALA A 53 -6.29 -0.33 16.08
CA ALA A 53 -5.15 -1.03 15.50
C ALA A 53 -4.27 -1.68 16.57
N ARG A 54 -3.86 -0.89 17.60
CA ARG A 54 -3.05 -1.40 18.71
C ARG A 54 -3.76 -2.52 19.46
N ALA A 55 -5.05 -2.33 19.77
CA ALA A 55 -5.86 -3.33 20.49
C ALA A 55 -5.94 -4.67 19.74
N ALA A 56 -5.84 -4.65 18.41
CA ALA A 56 -5.81 -5.83 17.56
C ALA A 56 -4.40 -6.40 17.29
N GLY A 57 -3.35 -5.76 17.82
CA GLY A 57 -1.96 -6.17 17.60
C GLY A 57 -1.31 -5.66 16.32
N VAL A 58 -1.97 -4.73 15.61
CA VAL A 58 -1.37 -4.06 14.45
C VAL A 58 -0.45 -2.94 14.95
N THR A 59 0.85 -3.11 14.75
CA THR A 59 1.88 -2.23 15.31
C THR A 59 2.47 -1.26 14.29
N THR A 60 2.33 -1.60 13.01
CA THR A 60 2.85 -0.80 11.90
C THR A 60 1.86 -0.87 10.74
N VAL A 61 1.70 0.23 10.02
CA VAL A 61 0.85 0.30 8.83
C VAL A 61 1.56 1.04 7.70
N LEU A 62 1.26 0.66 6.46
CA LEU A 62 1.50 1.51 5.30
C LEU A 62 0.23 2.29 5.03
N THR A 63 0.28 3.59 5.28
CA THR A 63 -0.85 4.50 5.05
C THR A 63 -0.50 5.54 4.00
N GLY A 64 -1.49 5.96 3.25
CA GLY A 64 -1.30 6.92 2.16
C GLY A 64 -2.56 7.19 1.37
N PRO A 65 -2.46 7.92 0.25
CA PRO A 65 -3.61 8.31 -0.53
C PRO A 65 -4.36 7.13 -1.13
N GLY A 66 -5.66 7.30 -1.32
CA GLY A 66 -6.53 6.35 -2.00
C GLY A 66 -6.23 6.19 -3.49
N SER A 67 -7.19 5.68 -4.24
CA SER A 67 -7.01 5.31 -5.65
C SER A 67 -7.86 6.13 -6.61
N ALA A 68 -8.27 7.35 -6.22
CA ALA A 68 -8.97 8.27 -7.11
C ALA A 68 -8.10 8.71 -8.30
N ASN A 69 -6.79 8.87 -8.09
CA ASN A 69 -5.86 9.46 -9.06
C ASN A 69 -4.97 8.42 -9.73
N PRO A 70 -4.73 8.51 -11.06
CA PRO A 70 -3.68 7.74 -11.73
C PRO A 70 -2.32 7.80 -11.05
N VAL A 71 -1.92 8.98 -10.56
CA VAL A 71 -0.74 9.21 -9.71
C VAL A 71 -1.18 9.97 -8.47
N ALA A 72 -1.29 9.29 -7.33
CA ALA A 72 -2.01 9.84 -6.18
C ALA A 72 -1.11 10.49 -5.11
N GLY A 73 0.15 10.06 -4.97
CA GLY A 73 1.06 10.61 -3.97
C GLY A 73 1.83 9.53 -3.18
N GLN A 74 2.45 9.95 -2.11
CA GLN A 74 3.45 9.19 -1.37
C GLN A 74 2.86 8.54 -0.12
N PHE A 75 3.04 7.22 -0.01
CA PHE A 75 2.75 6.43 1.19
C PHE A 75 3.85 6.61 2.25
N ALA A 76 3.47 6.42 3.50
CA ALA A 76 4.38 6.30 4.64
C ALA A 76 4.16 4.99 5.40
N ALA A 77 5.24 4.39 5.87
CA ALA A 77 5.20 3.34 6.88
C ALA A 77 5.30 4.00 8.27
N ILE A 78 4.28 3.82 9.09
CA ILE A 78 4.21 4.44 10.42
C ILE A 78 3.86 3.43 11.51
N LYS A 79 4.30 3.69 12.73
CA LYS A 79 3.83 2.99 13.93
C LYS A 79 2.40 3.39 14.25
N THR A 80 1.66 2.50 14.88
CA THR A 80 0.31 2.80 15.35
C THR A 80 0.29 3.52 16.71
N THR A 81 1.44 3.93 17.22
CA THR A 81 1.60 4.66 18.49
C THR A 81 2.43 5.92 18.30
N GLY A 82 1.96 7.01 18.85
CA GLY A 82 2.57 8.34 18.78
C GLY A 82 1.52 9.41 19.08
N ARG A 83 1.95 10.65 19.29
CA ARG A 83 1.09 11.81 19.53
C ARG A 83 1.11 12.81 18.36
N TRP A 84 2.07 12.67 17.48
CA TRP A 84 2.26 13.41 16.23
C TRP A 84 2.96 12.51 15.23
N VAL A 85 2.70 12.75 13.96
CA VAL A 85 3.08 11.85 12.88
C VAL A 85 4.59 11.62 12.79
N ASP A 86 5.43 12.65 12.97
CA ASP A 86 6.89 12.51 12.87
C ASP A 86 7.47 11.51 13.87
N ALA A 87 6.84 11.39 15.05
CA ALA A 87 7.25 10.39 16.06
C ALA A 87 6.78 8.96 15.71
N MET A 88 5.93 8.81 14.71
CA MET A 88 5.40 7.51 14.26
C MET A 88 6.09 7.00 12.99
N VAL A 89 6.76 7.87 12.24
CA VAL A 89 7.38 7.51 10.95
C VAL A 89 8.47 6.45 11.14
N VAL A 90 8.35 5.37 10.38
CA VAL A 90 9.38 4.34 10.19
C VAL A 90 10.11 4.58 8.87
N LYS A 91 9.36 4.92 7.81
CA LYS A 91 9.88 5.26 6.48
C LYS A 91 8.90 6.19 5.76
N ALA A 92 9.36 7.34 5.32
CA ALA A 92 8.61 8.27 4.47
C ALA A 92 9.57 9.00 3.50
N PRO A 93 9.30 8.94 2.18
CA PRO A 93 8.26 8.12 1.53
C PRO A 93 8.58 6.62 1.57
N ALA A 94 7.52 5.79 1.62
CA ALA A 94 7.65 4.33 1.57
C ALA A 94 7.34 3.76 0.18
N ALA A 95 6.40 4.37 -0.55
CA ALA A 95 6.04 4.05 -1.93
C ALA A 95 5.34 5.24 -2.60
N MET A 96 5.33 5.26 -3.94
CA MET A 96 4.47 6.13 -4.74
C MET A 96 3.20 5.37 -5.13
N LYS A 97 2.03 5.95 -4.88
CA LYS A 97 0.73 5.36 -5.28
C LYS A 97 0.41 5.66 -6.73
N LEU A 98 0.17 4.59 -7.48
CA LEU A 98 -0.48 4.63 -8.79
C LEU A 98 -1.81 3.90 -8.74
N ALA A 99 -2.78 4.30 -9.57
CA ALA A 99 -4.04 3.58 -9.68
C ALA A 99 -4.47 3.39 -11.13
N LEU A 100 -4.93 2.16 -11.40
CA LEU A 100 -5.54 1.71 -12.64
C LEU A 100 -6.99 1.24 -12.36
N GLY A 101 -7.70 0.87 -13.42
CA GLY A 101 -9.02 0.26 -13.30
C GLY A 101 -10.16 1.26 -13.16
N GLU A 102 -11.13 0.89 -12.35
CA GLU A 102 -12.42 1.57 -12.25
C GLU A 102 -12.35 2.89 -11.50
N ASN A 103 -11.58 2.95 -10.39
CA ASN A 103 -11.63 4.10 -9.50
C ASN A 103 -11.27 5.43 -10.19
N PRO A 104 -10.10 5.58 -10.88
CA PRO A 104 -9.79 6.83 -11.56
C PRO A 104 -10.83 7.20 -12.63
N LYS A 105 -11.34 6.19 -13.35
CA LYS A 105 -12.36 6.42 -14.37
C LYS A 105 -13.66 6.97 -13.79
N SER A 106 -14.14 6.39 -12.68
CA SER A 106 -15.40 6.79 -12.07
C SER A 106 -15.32 8.20 -11.51
N VAL A 107 -14.25 8.49 -10.74
CA VAL A 107 -14.06 9.81 -10.11
C VAL A 107 -14.02 10.93 -11.15
N TYR A 108 -13.25 10.77 -12.22
CA TYR A 108 -13.12 11.82 -13.22
C TYR A 108 -14.27 11.86 -14.23
N ASN A 109 -14.97 10.73 -14.47
CA ASN A 109 -16.21 10.73 -15.24
C ASN A 109 -17.32 11.54 -14.55
N GLU A 110 -17.46 11.44 -13.23
CA GLU A 110 -18.42 12.24 -12.46
C GLU A 110 -18.13 13.75 -12.55
N ARG A 111 -16.86 14.12 -12.74
CA ARG A 111 -16.40 15.50 -12.92
C ARG A 111 -16.42 15.98 -14.37
N HIS A 112 -16.70 15.09 -15.33
CA HIS A 112 -16.58 15.34 -16.77
C HIS A 112 -15.15 15.74 -17.20
N GLU A 113 -14.15 15.14 -16.53
CA GLU A 113 -12.72 15.37 -16.73
C GLU A 113 -11.99 14.08 -17.14
N THR A 114 -10.73 14.18 -17.55
CA THR A 114 -9.89 13.01 -17.85
C THR A 114 -9.22 12.46 -16.56
N PRO A 115 -9.09 11.12 -16.40
CA PRO A 115 -9.37 10.05 -17.36
C PRO A 115 -10.78 9.44 -17.19
N VAL A 116 -11.43 9.12 -18.31
CA VAL A 116 -12.68 8.35 -18.31
C VAL A 116 -12.52 6.96 -18.96
N THR A 117 -11.30 6.62 -19.37
CA THR A 117 -10.96 5.33 -19.97
C THR A 117 -9.67 4.75 -19.38
N ARG A 118 -9.51 3.41 -19.41
CA ARG A 118 -8.25 2.74 -19.03
C ARG A 118 -7.05 3.22 -19.87
N MET A 119 -7.30 3.54 -21.15
CA MET A 119 -6.27 4.09 -22.05
C MET A 119 -5.78 5.46 -21.55
N ALA A 120 -6.70 6.36 -21.17
CA ALA A 120 -6.36 7.69 -20.66
C ALA A 120 -5.64 7.59 -19.30
N THR A 121 -6.08 6.70 -18.40
CA THR A 121 -5.39 6.45 -17.12
C THR A 121 -3.93 6.03 -17.35
N ALA A 122 -3.69 5.04 -18.20
CA ALA A 122 -2.33 4.59 -18.53
C ALA A 122 -1.50 5.67 -19.25
N SER A 123 -2.14 6.49 -20.09
CA SER A 123 -1.49 7.61 -20.79
C SER A 123 -1.00 8.67 -19.81
N LEU A 124 -1.81 9.06 -18.83
CA LEU A 124 -1.43 10.03 -17.79
C LEU A 124 -0.25 9.55 -16.96
N ILE A 125 -0.24 8.28 -16.57
CA ILE A 125 0.89 7.67 -15.83
C ILE A 125 2.17 7.76 -16.69
N ARG A 126 2.10 7.34 -17.98
CA ARG A 126 3.25 7.41 -18.89
C ARG A 126 3.77 8.83 -19.07
N GLU A 127 2.87 9.78 -19.26
CA GLU A 127 3.23 11.19 -19.47
C GLU A 127 4.01 11.72 -18.27
N ASN A 128 3.54 11.47 -17.04
CA ASN A 128 4.21 11.94 -15.83
C ASN A 128 5.56 11.26 -15.62
N LEU A 129 5.66 9.94 -15.82
CA LEU A 129 6.93 9.22 -15.71
C LEU A 129 7.94 9.66 -16.79
N ARG A 130 7.50 9.91 -18.02
CA ARG A 130 8.36 10.39 -19.09
C ARG A 130 8.89 11.80 -18.80
N LYS A 131 8.01 12.71 -18.35
CA LYS A 131 8.42 14.06 -17.92
C LYS A 131 9.44 13.98 -16.77
N ALA A 132 9.27 13.06 -15.82
CA ALA A 132 10.21 12.87 -14.71
C ALA A 132 11.57 12.35 -15.19
N LEU A 133 11.62 11.44 -16.17
CA LEU A 133 12.87 11.00 -16.81
C LEU A 133 13.59 12.14 -17.53
N GLU A 134 12.86 12.90 -18.35
CA GLU A 134 13.42 14.07 -19.07
C GLU A 134 13.94 15.14 -18.08
N TYR A 135 13.24 15.32 -16.96
CA TYR A 135 13.65 16.22 -15.90
C TYR A 135 14.92 15.73 -15.19
N ALA A 136 15.00 14.43 -14.88
CA ALA A 136 16.20 13.81 -14.30
C ALA A 136 17.42 13.98 -15.23
N GLU A 137 17.26 13.73 -16.54
CA GLU A 137 18.32 13.91 -17.53
C GLU A 137 18.80 15.36 -17.63
N LYS A 138 17.89 16.34 -17.55
CA LYS A 138 18.26 17.78 -17.53
C LYS A 138 19.03 18.14 -16.27
N LEU A 139 18.60 17.63 -15.09
CA LEU A 139 19.31 17.83 -13.82
C LEU A 139 20.72 17.25 -13.88
N GLU A 140 20.90 16.07 -14.45
CA GLU A 140 22.19 15.41 -14.59
C GLU A 140 23.13 16.17 -15.56
N ARG A 141 22.60 16.67 -16.70
CA ARG A 141 23.37 17.48 -17.62
C ARG A 141 23.86 18.77 -16.96
N ALA A 142 22.95 19.52 -16.34
CA ALA A 142 23.28 20.76 -15.64
C ALA A 142 24.27 20.56 -14.45
N ALA A 143 24.29 19.36 -13.84
CA ALA A 143 25.26 19.04 -12.80
C ALA A 143 26.67 18.73 -13.34
N ASN A 144 26.78 18.27 -14.61
CA ASN A 144 28.04 17.87 -15.24
C ASN A 144 28.58 18.90 -16.24
N ASP A 145 27.82 19.93 -16.62
CA ASP A 145 28.18 20.95 -17.60
C ASP A 145 27.73 22.33 -17.10
N GLU A 146 28.68 23.21 -16.83
CA GLU A 146 28.43 24.58 -16.34
C GLU A 146 27.75 25.51 -17.39
N GLU A 147 27.74 25.11 -18.68
CA GLU A 147 27.07 25.82 -19.74
C GLU A 147 25.58 25.45 -19.88
N GLU A 148 25.15 24.36 -19.24
CA GLU A 148 23.77 23.90 -19.26
C GLU A 148 22.94 24.54 -18.12
N ASP A 149 21.81 25.13 -18.45
CA ASP A 149 20.90 25.72 -17.49
C ASP A 149 20.16 24.62 -16.67
N LYS A 150 20.14 24.80 -15.35
CA LYS A 150 19.33 23.95 -14.49
C LYS A 150 17.85 24.16 -14.79
N PRO A 151 17.05 23.06 -14.94
CA PRO A 151 15.62 23.19 -15.17
C PRO A 151 14.92 23.87 -13.97
N ASP A 152 13.81 24.56 -14.25
CA ASP A 152 12.96 25.14 -13.21
C ASP A 152 12.45 24.06 -12.26
N PHE A 153 12.31 24.40 -10.98
CA PHE A 153 11.80 23.52 -9.97
C PHE A 153 10.33 23.16 -10.24
N ASP A 154 10.06 21.87 -10.36
CA ASP A 154 8.70 21.32 -10.47
C ASP A 154 8.46 20.30 -9.34
N PRO A 155 7.59 20.60 -8.34
CA PRO A 155 7.39 19.73 -7.19
C PRO A 155 6.81 18.37 -7.56
N LYS A 156 6.06 18.25 -8.68
CA LYS A 156 5.53 16.97 -9.14
C LYS A 156 6.64 16.09 -9.73
N LEU A 157 7.52 16.67 -10.52
CA LEU A 157 8.64 15.96 -11.14
C LEU A 157 9.69 15.59 -10.09
N GLU A 158 10.00 16.50 -9.15
CA GLU A 158 10.88 16.20 -8.01
C GLU A 158 10.39 14.99 -7.21
N ALA A 159 9.09 14.90 -6.94
CA ALA A 159 8.50 13.77 -6.20
C ALA A 159 8.60 12.43 -6.96
N LEU A 160 8.70 12.47 -8.28
CA LEU A 160 8.84 11.29 -9.13
C LEU A 160 10.31 10.89 -9.40
N LEU A 161 11.30 11.74 -9.10
CA LEU A 161 12.73 11.41 -9.31
C LEU A 161 13.13 10.11 -8.63
N PRO A 162 12.80 9.85 -7.33
CA PRO A 162 13.16 8.59 -6.69
C PRO A 162 12.49 7.37 -7.35
N VAL A 163 11.31 7.55 -7.95
CA VAL A 163 10.59 6.49 -8.67
C VAL A 163 11.33 6.09 -9.93
N VAL A 164 11.66 7.07 -10.80
CA VAL A 164 12.33 6.80 -12.08
C VAL A 164 13.81 6.41 -11.92
N ARG A 165 14.40 6.67 -10.74
CA ARG A 165 15.73 6.19 -10.37
C ARG A 165 15.73 4.80 -9.72
N GLY A 166 14.55 4.21 -9.50
CA GLY A 166 14.44 2.90 -8.83
C GLY A 166 14.68 2.91 -7.32
N GLU A 167 14.69 4.09 -6.69
CA GLU A 167 14.93 4.29 -5.25
C GLU A 167 13.63 4.20 -4.42
N LEU A 168 12.49 4.47 -5.06
CA LEU A 168 11.16 4.44 -4.44
C LEU A 168 10.25 3.50 -5.23
N PRO A 169 9.72 2.41 -4.64
CA PRO A 169 8.80 1.51 -5.31
C PRO A 169 7.46 2.19 -5.60
N VAL A 170 6.76 1.71 -6.62
CA VAL A 170 5.38 2.09 -6.90
C VAL A 170 4.40 1.03 -6.39
N HIS A 171 3.34 1.45 -5.71
CA HIS A 171 2.21 0.63 -5.33
C HIS A 171 1.07 0.86 -6.32
N ILE A 172 0.80 -0.13 -7.16
CA ILE A 172 -0.15 -0.03 -8.27
C ILE A 172 -1.47 -0.69 -7.86
N HIS A 173 -2.49 0.13 -7.59
CA HIS A 173 -3.86 -0.33 -7.40
C HIS A 173 -4.39 -0.93 -8.71
N ALA A 174 -4.77 -2.19 -8.68
CA ALA A 174 -5.42 -2.89 -9.80
C ALA A 174 -6.18 -4.11 -9.29
N HIS A 175 -7.43 -4.27 -9.71
CA HIS A 175 -8.26 -5.42 -9.35
C HIS A 175 -8.31 -6.47 -10.45
N ARG A 176 -8.63 -6.06 -11.69
CA ARG A 176 -8.83 -6.95 -12.82
C ARG A 176 -7.51 -7.45 -13.40
N ALA A 177 -7.52 -8.65 -13.96
CA ALA A 177 -6.33 -9.26 -14.58
C ALA A 177 -5.74 -8.41 -15.72
N ASP A 178 -6.56 -7.76 -16.53
CA ASP A 178 -6.12 -6.88 -17.62
C ASP A 178 -5.50 -5.56 -17.11
N ASP A 179 -6.02 -5.00 -16.00
CA ASP A 179 -5.44 -3.83 -15.33
C ASP A 179 -4.10 -4.20 -14.64
N ILE A 180 -4.03 -5.37 -13.99
CA ILE A 180 -2.78 -5.90 -13.41
C ILE A 180 -1.71 -6.05 -14.49
N ALA A 181 -2.04 -6.68 -15.63
CA ALA A 181 -1.11 -6.84 -16.75
C ALA A 181 -0.69 -5.48 -17.34
N THR A 182 -1.57 -4.47 -17.34
CA THR A 182 -1.24 -3.11 -17.75
C THR A 182 -0.28 -2.45 -16.76
N GLY A 183 -0.48 -2.63 -15.45
CA GLY A 183 0.44 -2.17 -14.41
C GLY A 183 1.84 -2.76 -14.57
N ILE A 184 1.94 -4.06 -14.80
CA ILE A 184 3.22 -4.75 -15.08
C ILE A 184 3.88 -4.18 -16.34
N ARG A 185 3.11 -3.95 -17.41
CA ARG A 185 3.62 -3.37 -18.66
C ARG A 185 4.20 -1.98 -18.44
N LEU A 186 3.50 -1.12 -17.68
CA LEU A 186 3.98 0.22 -17.32
C LEU A 186 5.26 0.13 -16.48
N ALA A 187 5.29 -0.75 -15.48
CA ALA A 187 6.47 -0.93 -14.64
C ALA A 187 7.68 -1.38 -15.47
N LYS A 188 7.51 -2.28 -16.42
CA LYS A 188 8.58 -2.73 -17.34
C LYS A 188 9.03 -1.63 -18.30
N GLU A 189 8.10 -0.83 -18.84
CA GLU A 189 8.39 0.28 -19.77
C GLU A 189 9.33 1.31 -19.14
N PHE A 190 9.20 1.53 -17.82
CA PHE A 190 9.98 2.52 -17.07
C PHE A 190 10.96 1.91 -16.06
N SER A 191 11.18 0.59 -16.09
CA SER A 191 12.07 -0.13 -15.15
C SER A 191 11.77 0.13 -13.68
N LEU A 192 10.48 0.23 -13.32
CA LEU A 192 10.05 0.55 -11.96
C LEU A 192 10.15 -0.66 -11.03
N ASP A 193 10.56 -0.44 -9.79
CA ASP A 193 10.28 -1.36 -8.70
C ASP A 193 8.80 -1.25 -8.31
N TYR A 194 8.03 -2.36 -8.33
CA TYR A 194 6.58 -2.29 -8.20
C TYR A 194 5.99 -3.37 -7.29
N VAL A 195 4.81 -3.04 -6.76
CA VAL A 195 3.93 -3.92 -6.01
C VAL A 195 2.51 -3.77 -6.56
N ILE A 196 1.83 -4.87 -6.86
CA ILE A 196 0.40 -4.85 -7.19
C ILE A 196 -0.40 -4.81 -5.90
N VAL A 197 -1.34 -3.86 -5.79
CA VAL A 197 -2.23 -3.72 -4.64
C VAL A 197 -3.63 -4.21 -5.02
N HIS A 198 -4.27 -4.92 -4.11
CA HIS A 198 -5.51 -5.69 -4.22
C HIS A 198 -5.36 -6.94 -5.07
N GLY A 199 -5.05 -6.83 -6.35
CA GLY A 199 -4.88 -7.97 -7.23
C GLY A 199 -6.05 -8.95 -7.15
N THR A 200 -7.31 -8.47 -7.14
CA THR A 200 -8.50 -9.30 -6.89
C THR A 200 -8.64 -10.46 -7.87
N GLU A 201 -8.27 -10.27 -9.13
CA GLU A 201 -8.21 -11.30 -10.16
C GLU A 201 -6.80 -11.87 -10.41
N ALA A 202 -5.84 -11.61 -9.51
CA ALA A 202 -4.47 -12.09 -9.66
C ALA A 202 -4.39 -13.63 -9.76
N HIS A 203 -5.29 -14.35 -9.09
CA HIS A 203 -5.42 -15.80 -9.18
C HIS A 203 -5.73 -16.33 -10.59
N ARG A 204 -6.14 -15.48 -11.53
CA ARG A 204 -6.42 -15.83 -12.93
C ARG A 204 -5.18 -15.75 -13.82
N ILE A 205 -4.12 -15.10 -13.36
CA ILE A 205 -2.85 -14.89 -14.07
C ILE A 205 -1.63 -15.14 -13.16
N PRO A 206 -1.64 -16.18 -12.29
CA PRO A 206 -0.59 -16.39 -11.31
C PRO A 206 0.76 -16.69 -11.97
N ASP A 207 0.76 -17.38 -13.12
CA ASP A 207 1.98 -17.69 -13.87
C ASP A 207 2.68 -16.42 -14.37
N LEU A 208 1.92 -15.43 -14.88
CA LEU A 208 2.47 -14.14 -15.27
C LEU A 208 3.12 -13.44 -14.08
N LEU A 209 2.44 -13.39 -12.94
CA LEU A 209 2.94 -12.74 -11.74
C LEU A 209 4.21 -13.43 -11.21
N ALA A 210 4.26 -14.73 -11.22
CA ALA A 210 5.45 -15.51 -10.84
C ALA A 210 6.62 -15.28 -11.81
N GLN A 211 6.36 -15.32 -13.12
CA GLN A 211 7.37 -15.07 -14.16
C GLN A 211 7.99 -13.66 -14.04
N GLU A 212 7.18 -12.66 -13.74
CA GLU A 212 7.62 -11.27 -13.59
C GLU A 212 8.18 -10.97 -12.17
N GLY A 213 8.23 -11.95 -11.27
CA GLY A 213 8.70 -11.76 -9.90
C GLY A 213 7.88 -10.74 -9.11
N ALA A 214 6.60 -10.60 -9.46
CA ALA A 214 5.72 -9.60 -8.87
C ALA A 214 5.49 -9.84 -7.38
N ARG A 215 5.37 -8.75 -6.62
CA ARG A 215 4.91 -8.77 -5.23
C ARG A 215 3.46 -8.29 -5.22
N VAL A 216 2.61 -8.94 -4.44
CA VAL A 216 1.19 -8.64 -4.41
C VAL A 216 0.71 -8.41 -2.97
N ILE A 217 0.05 -7.30 -2.72
CA ILE A 217 -0.70 -7.05 -1.49
C ILE A 217 -2.16 -7.38 -1.81
N THR A 218 -2.66 -8.49 -1.27
CA THR A 218 -4.04 -8.95 -1.53
C THR A 218 -5.00 -8.41 -0.48
N GLY A 219 -6.24 -8.16 -0.89
CA GLY A 219 -7.30 -7.73 0.00
C GLY A 219 -7.95 -6.40 -0.41
N PRO A 220 -8.98 -5.99 0.37
CA PRO A 220 -9.58 -6.72 1.47
C PRO A 220 -10.42 -7.92 0.98
N SER A 221 -10.38 -9.03 1.71
CA SER A 221 -11.13 -10.25 1.36
C SER A 221 -12.44 -10.41 2.15
N LEU A 222 -12.71 -9.52 3.10
CA LEU A 222 -13.90 -9.55 3.95
C LEU A 222 -15.07 -8.72 3.37
N GLY A 223 -14.84 -7.98 2.30
CA GLY A 223 -15.83 -7.10 1.68
C GLY A 223 -16.84 -7.82 0.79
N ASP A 224 -17.79 -7.06 0.26
CA ASP A 224 -18.76 -7.48 -0.76
C ASP A 224 -18.25 -7.13 -2.17
N ARG A 225 -18.91 -7.71 -3.18
CA ARG A 225 -18.71 -7.40 -4.61
C ARG A 225 -19.44 -6.12 -4.99
N SER A 226 -19.06 -5.01 -4.34
CA SER A 226 -19.76 -3.72 -4.43
C SER A 226 -19.58 -2.99 -5.77
N LYS A 227 -18.64 -3.45 -6.61
CA LYS A 227 -18.35 -2.86 -7.93
C LYS A 227 -17.89 -3.92 -8.93
N PRO A 228 -18.05 -3.67 -10.26
CA PRO A 228 -17.77 -4.65 -11.32
C PRO A 228 -16.39 -5.31 -11.26
N GLU A 229 -15.34 -4.58 -10.89
CA GLU A 229 -13.98 -5.11 -10.83
C GLU A 229 -13.76 -6.10 -9.65
N LEU A 230 -14.72 -6.21 -8.72
CA LEU A 230 -14.72 -7.19 -7.64
C LEU A 230 -15.52 -8.45 -7.95
N ALA A 231 -16.10 -8.58 -9.15
CA ALA A 231 -16.99 -9.69 -9.53
C ALA A 231 -16.36 -11.08 -9.31
N HIS A 232 -15.06 -11.19 -9.47
CA HIS A 232 -14.30 -12.45 -9.32
C HIS A 232 -13.49 -12.54 -8.01
N MET A 233 -13.87 -11.78 -7.00
CA MET A 233 -13.24 -11.86 -5.68
C MET A 233 -13.44 -13.26 -5.08
N THR A 234 -12.35 -13.86 -4.60
CA THR A 234 -12.34 -15.17 -3.95
C THR A 234 -11.34 -15.21 -2.80
N LEU A 235 -11.64 -15.99 -1.76
CA LEU A 235 -10.73 -16.23 -0.63
C LEU A 235 -9.51 -17.07 -1.02
N GLU A 236 -9.59 -17.78 -2.15
CA GLU A 236 -8.50 -18.62 -2.66
C GLU A 236 -7.34 -17.81 -3.28
N ASN A 237 -7.61 -16.55 -3.67
CA ASN A 237 -6.63 -15.71 -4.37
C ASN A 237 -5.25 -15.69 -3.69
N PRO A 238 -5.09 -15.35 -2.39
CA PRO A 238 -3.77 -15.32 -1.76
C PRO A 238 -3.10 -16.69 -1.68
N ALA A 239 -3.89 -17.78 -1.54
CA ALA A 239 -3.37 -19.14 -1.52
C ALA A 239 -2.81 -19.56 -2.89
N ILE A 240 -3.56 -19.28 -3.98
CA ILE A 240 -3.12 -19.58 -5.35
C ILE A 240 -1.82 -18.84 -5.68
N LEU A 241 -1.74 -17.56 -5.34
CA LEU A 241 -0.52 -16.76 -5.56
C LEU A 241 0.70 -17.33 -4.80
N ALA A 242 0.51 -17.66 -3.51
CA ALA A 242 1.57 -18.24 -2.69
C ALA A 242 2.05 -19.60 -3.24
N MET A 243 1.14 -20.46 -3.72
CA MET A 243 1.49 -21.74 -4.35
C MET A 243 2.31 -21.57 -5.64
N HIS A 244 2.14 -20.46 -6.36
CA HIS A 244 2.94 -20.13 -7.55
C HIS A 244 4.23 -19.36 -7.21
N GLY A 245 4.58 -19.23 -5.92
CA GLY A 245 5.82 -18.58 -5.49
C GLY A 245 5.78 -17.05 -5.51
N VAL A 246 4.59 -16.45 -5.71
CA VAL A 246 4.42 -14.99 -5.60
C VAL A 246 4.50 -14.59 -4.14
N LYS A 247 5.29 -13.54 -3.83
CA LYS A 247 5.35 -12.97 -2.48
C LYS A 247 4.06 -12.20 -2.20
N VAL A 248 3.30 -12.67 -1.20
CA VAL A 248 1.99 -12.12 -0.83
C VAL A 248 2.06 -11.44 0.53
N ALA A 249 1.49 -10.23 0.63
CA ALA A 249 1.02 -9.64 1.87
C ALA A 249 -0.50 -9.48 1.84
N ILE A 250 -1.10 -9.25 3.01
CA ILE A 250 -2.55 -9.05 3.18
C ILE A 250 -2.79 -7.67 3.76
N CYS A 251 -3.86 -7.00 3.28
CA CYS A 251 -4.27 -5.69 3.76
C CYS A 251 -5.75 -5.65 4.13
N THR A 252 -6.11 -4.62 4.91
CA THR A 252 -7.51 -4.27 5.19
C THR A 252 -8.05 -3.22 4.25
N ASP A 253 -7.17 -2.40 3.64
CA ASP A 253 -7.59 -1.21 2.89
C ASP A 253 -8.46 -0.28 3.76
N HIS A 254 -8.13 -0.19 5.07
CA HIS A 254 -8.89 0.66 6.01
C HIS A 254 -9.13 2.05 5.41
N PRO A 255 -10.35 2.59 5.41
CA PRO A 255 -11.52 2.17 6.19
C PRO A 255 -12.45 1.15 5.50
N VAL A 256 -12.10 0.60 4.33
CA VAL A 256 -12.95 -0.40 3.65
C VAL A 256 -13.24 -1.58 4.58
N ILE A 257 -12.19 -2.15 5.18
CA ILE A 257 -12.31 -3.05 6.33
C ILE A 257 -11.56 -2.40 7.49
N PRO A 258 -12.19 -2.25 8.66
CA PRO A 258 -11.52 -1.68 9.81
C PRO A 258 -10.24 -2.44 10.15
N VAL A 259 -9.16 -1.70 10.44
CA VAL A 259 -7.79 -2.23 10.58
C VAL A 259 -7.66 -3.34 11.64
N GLN A 260 -8.50 -3.31 12.69
CA GLN A 260 -8.53 -4.33 13.73
C GLN A 260 -8.91 -5.73 13.21
N TYR A 261 -9.46 -5.84 12.00
CA TYR A 261 -9.80 -7.12 11.35
C TYR A 261 -8.67 -7.68 10.47
N LEU A 262 -7.47 -7.11 10.48
CA LEU A 262 -6.33 -7.65 9.73
C LEU A 262 -6.05 -9.14 10.03
N PRO A 263 -6.05 -9.61 11.32
CA PRO A 263 -5.89 -11.03 11.61
C PRO A 263 -7.03 -11.91 11.07
N LEU A 264 -8.26 -11.37 10.99
CA LEU A 264 -9.40 -12.06 10.38
C LEU A 264 -9.24 -12.16 8.85
N CYS A 265 -8.73 -11.12 8.19
CA CYS A 265 -8.41 -11.18 6.75
C CYS A 265 -7.38 -12.29 6.47
N ALA A 266 -6.36 -12.43 7.30
CA ALA A 266 -5.39 -13.53 7.21
C ALA A 266 -6.05 -14.91 7.49
N ALA A 267 -6.96 -15.00 8.45
CA ALA A 267 -7.71 -16.24 8.72
C ALA A 267 -8.60 -16.64 7.54
N LEU A 268 -9.19 -15.68 6.83
CA LEU A 268 -9.96 -15.94 5.61
C LEU A 268 -9.07 -16.47 4.47
N ALA A 269 -7.83 -16.01 4.36
CA ALA A 269 -6.85 -16.57 3.42
C ALA A 269 -6.52 -18.04 3.75
N VAL A 270 -6.42 -18.39 5.04
CA VAL A 270 -6.27 -19.80 5.47
C VAL A 270 -7.51 -20.62 5.09
N ARG A 271 -8.71 -20.10 5.29
CA ARG A 271 -9.94 -20.73 4.83
C ARG A 271 -9.97 -20.94 3.31
N GLY A 272 -9.33 -20.04 2.56
CA GLY A 272 -9.13 -20.13 1.11
C GLY A 272 -8.00 -21.08 0.68
N GLY A 273 -7.35 -21.78 1.62
CA GLY A 273 -6.32 -22.78 1.34
C GLY A 273 -4.87 -22.33 1.55
N MET A 274 -4.65 -21.10 2.04
CA MET A 274 -3.30 -20.64 2.37
C MET A 274 -2.79 -21.32 3.65
N PRO A 275 -1.55 -21.83 3.72
CA PRO A 275 -0.99 -22.36 4.95
C PRO A 275 -1.03 -21.30 6.08
N PRO A 276 -1.37 -21.68 7.34
CA PRO A 276 -1.46 -20.73 8.45
C PRO A 276 -0.19 -19.90 8.67
N GLU A 277 0.98 -20.52 8.52
CA GLU A 277 2.27 -19.86 8.68
C GLU A 277 2.52 -18.85 7.57
N ALA A 278 2.10 -19.15 6.33
CA ALA A 278 2.18 -18.23 5.19
C ALA A 278 1.22 -17.04 5.38
N ALA A 279 0.02 -17.27 5.91
CA ALA A 279 -0.94 -16.21 6.22
C ALA A 279 -0.43 -15.29 7.34
N LEU A 280 0.25 -15.84 8.38
CA LEU A 280 0.93 -15.04 9.40
C LEU A 280 2.10 -14.26 8.82
N ALA A 281 2.92 -14.87 7.96
CA ALA A 281 3.99 -14.18 7.28
C ALA A 281 3.46 -13.03 6.41
N ALA A 282 2.28 -13.19 5.80
CA ALA A 282 1.64 -12.18 4.94
C ALA A 282 1.20 -10.92 5.70
N ILE A 283 0.98 -11.00 7.02
CA ILE A 283 0.67 -9.84 7.88
C ILE A 283 1.81 -9.50 8.85
N THR A 284 3.02 -10.02 8.61
CA THR A 284 4.21 -9.75 9.41
C THR A 284 5.42 -9.52 8.50
N ILE A 285 6.27 -10.54 8.31
CA ILE A 285 7.54 -10.36 7.59
C ILE A 285 7.37 -10.04 6.10
N ASN A 286 6.43 -10.67 5.39
CA ASN A 286 6.21 -10.36 3.98
C ASN A 286 5.72 -8.92 3.80
N ALA A 287 4.79 -8.47 4.66
CA ALA A 287 4.31 -7.08 4.68
C ALA A 287 5.47 -6.11 4.92
N ALA A 288 6.35 -6.40 5.90
CA ALA A 288 7.52 -5.59 6.20
C ALA A 288 8.52 -5.53 5.04
N GLU A 289 8.77 -6.67 4.37
CA GLU A 289 9.70 -6.74 3.23
C GLU A 289 9.15 -5.99 2.00
N ILE A 290 7.85 -6.15 1.71
CA ILE A 290 7.18 -5.42 0.62
C ILE A 290 7.22 -3.90 0.87
N ALA A 291 7.10 -3.47 2.14
CA ALA A 291 7.23 -2.08 2.55
C ALA A 291 8.68 -1.55 2.56
N GLY A 292 9.67 -2.42 2.35
CA GLY A 292 11.08 -2.07 2.43
C GLY A 292 11.56 -1.74 3.86
N ILE A 293 10.88 -2.27 4.89
CA ILE A 293 11.20 -2.11 6.31
C ILE A 293 11.47 -3.44 7.03
N GLY A 294 11.63 -4.53 6.28
CA GLY A 294 11.85 -5.87 6.80
C GLY A 294 13.14 -6.01 7.65
N HIS A 295 14.10 -5.12 7.49
CA HIS A 295 15.29 -5.05 8.33
C HIS A 295 15.03 -4.44 9.71
N LEU A 296 13.91 -3.73 9.90
CA LEU A 296 13.53 -3.06 11.14
C LEU A 296 12.47 -3.84 11.95
N VAL A 297 11.48 -4.44 11.27
CA VAL A 297 10.29 -5.05 11.87
C VAL A 297 9.87 -6.34 11.18
N GLY A 298 8.75 -6.93 11.58
CA GLY A 298 8.11 -8.09 10.93
C GLY A 298 8.60 -9.46 11.40
N SER A 299 9.62 -9.55 12.23
CA SER A 299 10.06 -10.81 12.86
C SER A 299 10.69 -10.58 14.23
N LEU A 300 10.69 -11.60 15.08
CA LEU A 300 11.34 -11.61 16.40
C LEU A 300 12.82 -12.02 16.26
N THR A 301 13.58 -11.22 15.50
CA THR A 301 15.00 -11.45 15.25
C THR A 301 15.82 -10.43 16.04
N PRO A 302 16.91 -10.82 16.74
CA PRO A 302 17.80 -9.87 17.38
C PRO A 302 18.28 -8.76 16.43
N GLY A 303 18.29 -7.52 16.92
CA GLY A 303 18.65 -6.32 16.15
C GLY A 303 17.45 -5.61 15.50
N LYS A 304 16.26 -6.22 15.44
CA LYS A 304 15.03 -5.55 15.02
C LYS A 304 14.33 -4.85 16.19
N GLN A 305 13.43 -3.96 15.88
CA GLN A 305 12.58 -3.28 16.86
C GLN A 305 11.68 -4.29 17.55
N ALA A 306 11.51 -4.15 18.87
CA ALA A 306 10.71 -5.05 19.68
C ALA A 306 9.21 -4.72 19.58
N ASP A 307 8.63 -4.98 18.40
CA ASP A 307 7.19 -4.96 18.16
C ASP A 307 6.65 -6.38 18.38
N ILE A 308 5.92 -6.57 19.47
CA ILE A 308 5.54 -7.90 19.96
C ILE A 308 4.06 -7.94 20.30
N VAL A 309 3.37 -8.99 19.86
CA VAL A 309 1.99 -9.28 20.22
C VAL A 309 1.91 -10.56 21.03
N VAL A 310 1.19 -10.51 22.14
CA VAL A 310 0.88 -11.66 22.98
C VAL A 310 -0.61 -11.97 22.86
N THR A 311 -0.96 -13.18 22.44
CA THR A 311 -2.34 -13.63 22.25
C THR A 311 -2.69 -14.77 23.21
N SER A 312 -3.98 -14.94 23.50
CA SER A 312 -4.49 -16.03 24.38
C SER A 312 -4.48 -17.40 23.70
N GLY A 313 -4.32 -17.44 22.38
CA GLY A 313 -4.31 -18.64 21.55
C GLY A 313 -3.74 -18.33 20.18
N HIS A 314 -4.02 -19.17 19.17
CA HIS A 314 -3.56 -18.94 17.80
C HIS A 314 -4.17 -17.64 17.25
N PRO A 315 -3.39 -16.70 16.73
CA PRO A 315 -3.86 -15.35 16.35
C PRO A 315 -4.92 -15.35 15.26
N LEU A 316 -4.93 -16.36 14.38
CA LEU A 316 -5.93 -16.51 13.31
C LEU A 316 -7.22 -17.19 13.79
N ASN A 317 -7.31 -17.56 15.06
CA ASN A 317 -8.55 -18.04 15.65
C ASN A 317 -9.36 -16.83 16.15
N VAL A 318 -10.57 -16.65 15.62
CA VAL A 318 -11.47 -15.52 15.95
C VAL A 318 -11.79 -15.41 17.45
N LEU A 319 -11.68 -16.50 18.22
CA LEU A 319 -11.88 -16.52 19.67
C LEU A 319 -10.63 -16.10 20.46
N SER A 320 -9.48 -16.02 19.82
CA SER A 320 -8.25 -15.55 20.45
C SER A 320 -8.31 -14.04 20.71
N ARG A 321 -7.76 -13.64 21.85
CA ARG A 321 -7.69 -12.22 22.25
C ARG A 321 -6.25 -11.78 22.34
N VAL A 322 -5.97 -10.58 21.94
CA VAL A 322 -4.72 -9.88 22.24
C VAL A 322 -4.67 -9.64 23.75
N ARG A 323 -3.56 -9.98 24.38
CA ARG A 323 -3.32 -9.84 25.84
C ARG A 323 -2.36 -8.71 26.15
N ALA A 324 -1.37 -8.52 25.28
CA ALA A 324 -0.44 -7.41 25.41
C ALA A 324 0.14 -7.08 24.03
N VAL A 325 0.43 -5.82 23.83
CA VAL A 325 1.16 -5.32 22.64
C VAL A 325 2.31 -4.43 23.10
N PHE A 326 3.46 -4.69 22.51
CA PHE A 326 4.65 -3.85 22.70
C PHE A 326 5.04 -3.25 21.36
N ILE A 327 5.37 -1.96 21.33
CA ILE A 327 5.90 -1.25 20.17
C ILE A 327 7.22 -0.58 20.59
N GLY A 328 8.31 -0.91 19.88
CA GLY A 328 9.65 -0.47 20.26
C GLY A 328 10.06 -0.86 21.68
N GLY A 329 9.57 -2.01 22.17
CA GLY A 329 9.82 -2.50 23.52
C GLY A 329 8.95 -1.88 24.64
N ARG A 330 8.08 -0.92 24.30
CA ARG A 330 7.15 -0.30 25.26
C ARG A 330 5.78 -0.98 25.17
N GLN A 331 5.22 -1.37 26.31
CA GLN A 331 3.86 -1.88 26.36
C GLN A 331 2.86 -0.76 26.06
N VAL A 332 1.98 -0.99 25.09
CA VAL A 332 0.94 -0.05 24.62
C VAL A 332 -0.47 -0.60 24.83
N VAL A 333 -0.60 -1.92 25.03
CA VAL A 333 -1.86 -2.61 25.35
C VAL A 333 -1.55 -3.69 26.39
N GLY A 334 -2.46 -3.88 27.38
CA GLY A 334 -2.36 -4.93 28.41
C GLY A 334 -2.70 -4.50 29.77
#